data_9f62f285d500afaddf56d9a53ef5a490
#
_entry.id   9f62f285d500afaddf56d9a53ef5a490
#
_cell.length_a   1.000
_cell.length_b   1.000
_cell.length_c   1.000
_cell.angle_alpha   90.00
_cell.angle_beta   90.00
_cell.angle_gamma   90.00
#
_symmetry.space_group_name_H-M   'P 1'
#
loop_
_entity.id
_entity.type
_entity.pdbx_description
1 polymer ?
#
loop_
_entity_poly.entity_id
_entity_poly.type
_entity_poly.pdbx_seq_one_letter_code
_entity_poly.pdbx_strand_id
1 'polypeptide(L)'
;MTNRNRKKTASAEVVERVEKELYENVRAYISAARAKVYTVANAEMVKAYWNVGREIVEKQGGADHAKYGDGLIKSLSVRLTAEFGPGYTGTNLRYMRLVYLAFPNCHTLCDKLSWSHYRLLAAVDKVEARDFYLSEAVKCKWSVRDLQRQIETQFYQRLIANHVDLSSAGKLVKRGKVEARDIVHSPAILEFAGISPAEYKEKDLQEGLVKHLSKFMLELGRGFALVREQCPIQIGSETYHCDLLFYNFIARCFVLIDLKVGKVTPQDIGQMQLYKHYYEREMMNPGDNPPIGIVLGSDRDEAVIRYTLNEHERNLFAVKYHLNLPTVEELQMELMRERAAIEEAMALRALPPPATPETKKKSAPRKTSKEGKR
;
A
#
# COMPACT_ATOMS: atom_id res chain seq x y z
N MET A 1 65.97 -11.42 -3.23
CA MET A 1 64.89 -11.01 -4.18
C MET A 1 63.57 -10.59 -3.51
N THR A 2 63.55 -10.25 -2.23
CA THR A 2 62.28 -10.23 -1.47
C THR A 2 61.74 -8.84 -1.09
N ASN A 3 62.53 -7.77 -1.15
CA ASN A 3 62.08 -6.45 -0.66
C ASN A 3 61.48 -5.51 -1.74
N ARG A 4 61.85 -5.75 -3.01
CA ARG A 4 61.40 -4.94 -4.16
C ARG A 4 60.00 -5.34 -4.62
N ASN A 5 59.58 -6.60 -4.47
CA ASN A 5 58.28 -7.11 -4.81
C ASN A 5 57.23 -6.74 -3.77
N ARG A 6 57.56 -6.71 -2.48
CA ARG A 6 56.64 -6.24 -1.38
C ARG A 6 56.29 -4.75 -1.52
N LYS A 7 57.24 -3.89 -1.94
CA LYS A 7 56.95 -2.47 -2.16
C LYS A 7 56.06 -2.24 -3.37
N LYS A 8 56.20 -3.04 -4.45
CA LYS A 8 55.33 -2.94 -5.63
C LYS A 8 53.91 -3.41 -5.36
N THR A 9 53.71 -4.49 -4.62
CA THR A 9 52.36 -4.96 -4.21
C THR A 9 51.67 -3.98 -3.26
N ALA A 10 52.37 -3.46 -2.25
CA ALA A 10 51.80 -2.45 -1.36
C ALA A 10 51.39 -1.14 -2.06
N SER A 11 52.18 -0.71 -3.08
CA SER A 11 51.84 0.45 -3.90
C SER A 11 50.62 0.20 -4.80
N ALA A 12 50.49 -1.02 -5.36
CA ALA A 12 49.33 -1.39 -6.19
C ALA A 12 48.04 -1.48 -5.37
N GLU A 13 48.09 -2.06 -4.16
CA GLU A 13 46.96 -2.13 -3.24
C GLU A 13 46.48 -0.74 -2.76
N VAL A 14 47.42 0.19 -2.56
CA VAL A 14 47.07 1.59 -2.21
C VAL A 14 46.38 2.28 -3.40
N VAL A 15 46.88 2.11 -4.61
CA VAL A 15 46.29 2.71 -5.81
C VAL A 15 44.89 2.15 -6.05
N GLU A 16 44.71 0.82 -5.98
CA GLU A 16 43.40 0.17 -6.13
C GLU A 16 42.38 0.68 -5.08
N ARG A 17 42.82 0.86 -3.82
CA ARG A 17 41.95 1.39 -2.77
C ARG A 17 41.55 2.85 -3.05
N VAL A 18 42.49 3.69 -3.47
CA VAL A 18 42.20 5.09 -3.81
C VAL A 18 41.28 5.19 -5.03
N GLU A 19 41.51 4.35 -6.05
CA GLU A 19 40.64 4.29 -7.23
C GLU A 19 39.22 3.87 -6.89
N LYS A 20 39.06 2.84 -6.03
CA LYS A 20 37.75 2.41 -5.53
C LYS A 20 37.04 3.49 -4.74
N GLU A 21 37.72 4.16 -3.83
CA GLU A 21 37.16 5.26 -3.04
C GLU A 21 36.74 6.44 -3.94
N LEU A 22 37.59 6.80 -4.91
CA LEU A 22 37.27 7.84 -5.90
C LEU A 22 36.04 7.46 -6.72
N TYR A 23 35.98 6.21 -7.20
CA TYR A 23 34.82 5.72 -7.96
C TYR A 23 33.54 5.78 -7.16
N GLU A 24 33.55 5.33 -5.89
CA GLU A 24 32.37 5.37 -5.03
C GLU A 24 31.91 6.81 -4.74
N ASN A 25 32.83 7.72 -4.52
CA ASN A 25 32.53 9.13 -4.32
C ASN A 25 31.92 9.77 -5.58
N VAL A 26 32.53 9.55 -6.74
CA VAL A 26 32.00 10.05 -8.03
C VAL A 26 30.63 9.45 -8.33
N ARG A 27 30.46 8.14 -8.12
CA ARG A 27 29.19 7.46 -8.26
C ARG A 27 28.11 8.05 -7.35
N ALA A 28 28.44 8.34 -6.09
CA ALA A 28 27.53 8.97 -5.14
C ALA A 28 27.08 10.35 -5.61
N TYR A 29 27.99 11.20 -6.10
CA TYR A 29 27.65 12.53 -6.62
C TYR A 29 26.72 12.44 -7.86
N ILE A 30 27.04 11.57 -8.81
CA ILE A 30 26.23 11.39 -10.02
C ILE A 30 24.85 10.85 -9.67
N SER A 31 24.79 9.87 -8.76
CA SER A 31 23.53 9.26 -8.32
C SER A 31 22.64 10.26 -7.57
N ALA A 32 23.23 11.06 -6.70
CA ALA A 32 22.51 12.12 -5.97
C ALA A 32 21.96 13.21 -6.91
N ALA A 33 22.78 13.64 -7.90
CA ALA A 33 22.35 14.62 -8.90
C ALA A 33 21.17 14.08 -9.74
N ARG A 34 21.27 12.83 -10.24
CA ARG A 34 20.19 12.18 -11.00
C ARG A 34 18.92 12.05 -10.18
N ALA A 35 19.02 11.61 -8.92
CA ALA A 35 17.87 11.49 -8.02
C ALA A 35 17.17 12.84 -7.81
N LYS A 36 17.94 13.93 -7.63
CA LYS A 36 17.40 15.27 -7.47
C LYS A 36 16.66 15.75 -8.72
N VAL A 37 17.25 15.56 -9.91
CA VAL A 37 16.62 15.93 -11.19
C VAL A 37 15.32 15.15 -11.36
N TYR A 38 15.33 13.84 -11.08
CA TYR A 38 14.14 13.00 -11.18
C TYR A 38 13.02 13.46 -10.23
N THR A 39 13.35 13.80 -8.99
CA THR A 39 12.38 14.29 -7.99
C THR A 39 11.75 15.60 -8.43
N VAL A 40 12.56 16.57 -8.90
CA VAL A 40 12.05 17.86 -9.35
C VAL A 40 11.17 17.71 -10.59
N ALA A 41 11.62 16.93 -11.58
CA ALA A 41 10.85 16.68 -12.80
C ALA A 41 9.50 16.01 -12.48
N ASN A 42 9.50 15.01 -11.57
CA ASN A 42 8.29 14.35 -11.13
C ASN A 42 7.30 15.33 -10.45
N ALA A 43 7.79 16.18 -9.54
CA ALA A 43 6.97 17.16 -8.84
C ALA A 43 6.33 18.15 -9.82
N GLU A 44 7.09 18.68 -10.78
CA GLU A 44 6.58 19.61 -11.79
C GLU A 44 5.56 18.92 -12.74
N MET A 45 5.78 17.65 -13.10
CA MET A 45 4.80 16.89 -13.88
C MET A 45 3.51 16.64 -13.11
N VAL A 46 3.56 16.33 -11.82
CA VAL A 46 2.37 16.17 -10.98
C VAL A 46 1.57 17.48 -10.93
N LYS A 47 2.24 18.62 -10.74
CA LYS A 47 1.60 19.95 -10.77
C LYS A 47 0.98 20.26 -12.13
N ALA A 48 1.67 19.95 -13.22
CA ALA A 48 1.16 20.13 -14.56
C ALA A 48 -0.11 19.30 -14.79
N TYR A 49 -0.11 18.03 -14.40
CA TYR A 49 -1.29 17.15 -14.52
C TYR A 49 -2.44 17.61 -13.64
N TRP A 50 -2.16 18.10 -12.44
CA TRP A 50 -3.18 18.71 -11.58
C TRP A 50 -3.81 19.95 -12.23
N ASN A 51 -3.00 20.86 -12.81
CA ASN A 51 -3.49 22.02 -13.54
C ASN A 51 -4.35 21.62 -14.74
N VAL A 52 -3.94 20.61 -15.50
CA VAL A 52 -4.78 20.05 -16.60
C VAL A 52 -6.11 19.55 -16.04
N GLY A 53 -6.10 18.85 -14.92
CA GLY A 53 -7.32 18.39 -14.24
C GLY A 53 -8.23 19.54 -13.84
N ARG A 54 -7.66 20.63 -13.31
CA ARG A 54 -8.37 21.87 -12.96
C ARG A 54 -9.05 22.48 -14.17
N GLU A 55 -8.30 22.72 -15.24
CA GLU A 55 -8.84 23.29 -16.48
C GLU A 55 -10.00 22.46 -17.04
N ILE A 56 -9.88 21.13 -16.99
CA ILE A 56 -10.96 20.22 -17.44
C ILE A 56 -12.22 20.45 -16.60
N VAL A 57 -12.10 20.46 -15.25
CA VAL A 57 -13.27 20.63 -14.35
C VAL A 57 -13.90 22.00 -14.49
N GLU A 58 -13.11 23.07 -14.53
CA GLU A 58 -13.60 24.44 -14.68
C GLU A 58 -14.34 24.66 -16.02
N LYS A 59 -13.81 24.09 -17.13
CA LYS A 59 -14.45 24.19 -18.45
C LYS A 59 -15.69 23.29 -18.62
N GLN A 60 -15.79 22.23 -17.77
CA GLN A 60 -17.00 21.40 -17.76
C GLN A 60 -18.16 22.00 -16.93
N GLY A 61 -17.97 23.17 -16.32
CA GLY A 61 -19.00 23.80 -15.48
C GLY A 61 -19.15 23.18 -14.09
N GLY A 62 -18.10 22.52 -13.59
CA GLY A 62 -18.07 21.85 -12.29
C GLY A 62 -18.29 20.33 -12.36
N ALA A 63 -18.46 19.70 -11.18
CA ALA A 63 -18.53 18.24 -11.05
C ALA A 63 -19.78 17.60 -11.70
N ASP A 64 -20.87 18.35 -11.86
CA ASP A 64 -22.20 17.81 -12.17
C ASP A 64 -22.52 17.67 -13.67
N HIS A 65 -21.69 18.19 -14.58
CA HIS A 65 -21.97 18.16 -16.04
C HIS A 65 -21.14 17.08 -16.79
N ALA A 66 -21.27 15.81 -16.38
CA ALA A 66 -20.49 14.71 -16.94
C ALA A 66 -20.71 14.42 -18.44
N LYS A 67 -21.91 14.64 -18.99
CA LYS A 67 -22.24 14.29 -20.39
C LYS A 67 -21.57 15.19 -21.44
N TYR A 68 -21.40 16.48 -21.19
CA TYR A 68 -20.69 17.38 -22.11
C TYR A 68 -19.16 17.19 -22.07
N GLY A 69 -18.66 16.62 -20.97
CA GLY A 69 -17.23 16.46 -20.72
C GLY A 69 -16.55 15.39 -21.54
N ASP A 70 -17.22 14.32 -21.94
CA ASP A 70 -16.60 13.20 -22.64
C ASP A 70 -16.18 13.54 -24.07
N GLY A 71 -16.98 14.34 -24.77
CA GLY A 71 -16.62 14.87 -26.09
C GLY A 71 -15.38 15.78 -26.02
N LEU A 72 -15.33 16.64 -25.01
CA LEU A 72 -14.21 17.54 -24.78
C LEU A 72 -12.91 16.75 -24.44
N ILE A 73 -12.97 15.77 -23.53
CA ILE A 73 -11.82 14.92 -23.17
C ILE A 73 -11.33 14.14 -24.39
N LYS A 74 -12.23 13.59 -25.22
CA LYS A 74 -11.86 12.85 -26.42
C LYS A 74 -11.14 13.73 -27.45
N SER A 75 -11.68 14.91 -27.74
CA SER A 75 -11.05 15.88 -28.65
C SER A 75 -9.69 16.35 -28.13
N LEU A 76 -9.62 16.70 -26.84
CA LEU A 76 -8.39 17.14 -26.18
C LEU A 76 -7.34 16.04 -26.21
N SER A 77 -7.71 14.78 -25.92
CA SER A 77 -6.82 13.62 -25.95
C SER A 77 -6.18 13.43 -27.33
N VAL A 78 -6.96 13.51 -28.41
CA VAL A 78 -6.42 13.36 -29.78
C VAL A 78 -5.35 14.42 -30.07
N ARG A 79 -5.63 15.68 -29.75
CA ARG A 79 -4.70 16.80 -29.99
C ARG A 79 -3.44 16.71 -29.14
N LEU A 80 -3.61 16.50 -27.83
CA LEU A 80 -2.47 16.40 -26.91
C LEU A 80 -1.61 15.16 -27.15
N THR A 81 -2.23 14.03 -27.54
CA THR A 81 -1.45 12.82 -27.87
C THR A 81 -0.64 13.00 -29.14
N ALA A 82 -1.18 13.72 -30.14
CA ALA A 82 -0.46 14.03 -31.38
C ALA A 82 0.75 14.96 -31.14
N GLU A 83 0.62 15.92 -30.19
CA GLU A 83 1.64 16.94 -29.94
C GLU A 83 2.66 16.48 -28.87
N PHE A 84 2.19 15.87 -27.77
CA PHE A 84 3.00 15.57 -26.59
C PHE A 84 3.20 14.05 -26.33
N GLY A 85 2.59 13.19 -27.16
CA GLY A 85 2.75 11.74 -27.06
C GLY A 85 1.72 11.03 -26.17
N PRO A 86 1.90 9.71 -25.91
CA PRO A 86 0.88 8.81 -25.35
C PRO A 86 0.48 9.10 -23.90
N GLY A 87 1.17 9.99 -23.21
CA GLY A 87 0.87 10.39 -21.82
C GLY A 87 -0.49 11.09 -21.64
N TYR A 88 -1.15 11.53 -22.74
CA TYR A 88 -2.38 12.34 -22.70
C TYR A 88 -3.60 11.62 -23.27
N THR A 89 -3.67 10.29 -23.07
CA THR A 89 -4.84 9.49 -23.43
C THR A 89 -6.08 9.95 -22.66
N GLY A 90 -7.28 9.71 -23.21
CA GLY A 90 -8.55 10.06 -22.55
C GLY A 90 -8.65 9.48 -21.13
N THR A 91 -8.13 8.26 -20.92
CA THR A 91 -8.04 7.64 -19.57
C THR A 91 -7.16 8.47 -18.64
N ASN A 92 -5.98 8.89 -19.09
CA ASN A 92 -5.09 9.68 -18.22
C ASN A 92 -5.65 11.08 -17.94
N LEU A 93 -6.34 11.71 -18.89
CA LEU A 93 -7.03 12.98 -18.68
C LEU A 93 -8.17 12.85 -17.63
N ARG A 94 -8.89 11.73 -17.62
CA ARG A 94 -9.88 11.44 -16.57
C ARG A 94 -9.21 11.28 -15.20
N TYR A 95 -8.05 10.63 -15.13
CA TYR A 95 -7.29 10.58 -13.87
C TYR A 95 -6.79 11.96 -13.43
N MET A 96 -6.37 12.83 -14.35
CA MET A 96 -5.99 14.21 -14.01
C MET A 96 -7.16 14.96 -13.39
N ARG A 97 -8.36 14.82 -13.99
CA ARG A 97 -9.61 15.35 -13.43
C ARG A 97 -9.91 14.78 -12.04
N LEU A 98 -9.81 13.47 -11.87
CA LEU A 98 -10.08 12.78 -10.60
C LEU A 98 -9.11 13.24 -9.51
N VAL A 99 -7.83 13.37 -9.81
CA VAL A 99 -6.81 13.88 -8.88
C VAL A 99 -7.11 15.31 -8.46
N TYR A 100 -7.51 16.19 -9.37
CA TYR A 100 -7.91 17.55 -9.01
C TYR A 100 -9.13 17.56 -8.06
N LEU A 101 -10.16 16.75 -8.33
CA LEU A 101 -11.34 16.65 -7.46
C LEU A 101 -11.01 16.05 -6.08
N ALA A 102 -10.11 15.08 -6.03
CA ALA A 102 -9.67 14.46 -4.78
C ALA A 102 -8.75 15.36 -3.95
N PHE A 103 -7.96 16.21 -4.60
CA PHE A 103 -6.98 17.12 -4.00
C PHE A 103 -7.16 18.55 -4.56
N PRO A 104 -8.23 19.27 -4.16
CA PRO A 104 -8.56 20.57 -4.74
C PRO A 104 -7.51 21.65 -4.41
N ASN A 105 -6.69 21.43 -3.39
CA ASN A 105 -5.60 22.33 -3.03
C ASN A 105 -4.26 21.78 -3.51
N CYS A 106 -3.61 22.46 -4.46
CA CYS A 106 -2.31 22.09 -5.00
C CYS A 106 -1.20 22.00 -3.91
N HIS A 107 -1.32 22.77 -2.84
CA HIS A 107 -0.36 22.73 -1.72
C HIS A 107 -0.40 21.44 -0.92
N THR A 108 -1.46 20.63 -1.04
CA THR A 108 -1.55 19.29 -0.42
C THR A 108 -0.75 18.25 -1.20
N LEU A 109 -0.38 18.55 -2.46
CA LEU A 109 0.44 17.65 -3.26
C LEU A 109 1.88 17.65 -2.73
N CYS A 110 2.31 16.46 -2.30
CA CYS A 110 3.66 16.26 -1.80
C CYS A 110 4.60 15.95 -2.99
N ASP A 111 5.73 16.61 -3.06
CA ASP A 111 6.78 16.38 -4.06
C ASP A 111 7.49 15.02 -3.92
N LYS A 112 7.19 14.27 -2.85
CA LYS A 112 7.74 12.95 -2.56
C LYS A 112 6.99 11.79 -3.23
N LEU A 113 5.80 12.05 -3.79
CA LEU A 113 4.97 11.03 -4.43
C LEU A 113 4.94 11.22 -5.95
N SER A 114 4.87 10.10 -6.70
CA SER A 114 4.76 10.13 -8.14
C SER A 114 3.30 10.26 -8.60
N TRP A 115 3.10 10.59 -9.88
CA TRP A 115 1.79 10.62 -10.50
C TRP A 115 0.97 9.33 -10.29
N SER A 116 1.65 8.16 -10.36
CA SER A 116 0.99 6.87 -10.15
C SER A 116 0.48 6.70 -8.72
N HIS A 117 1.15 7.25 -7.72
CA HIS A 117 0.62 7.26 -6.35
C HIS A 117 -0.65 8.11 -6.25
N TYR A 118 -0.65 9.32 -6.84
CA TYR A 118 -1.83 10.19 -6.81
C TYR A 118 -3.04 9.58 -7.52
N ARG A 119 -2.81 8.82 -8.60
CA ARG A 119 -3.90 8.08 -9.27
C ARG A 119 -4.55 7.04 -8.37
N LEU A 120 -3.76 6.30 -7.60
CA LEU A 120 -4.27 5.33 -6.63
C LEU A 120 -5.00 6.02 -5.46
N LEU A 121 -4.40 7.07 -4.91
CA LEU A 121 -4.99 7.82 -3.81
C LEU A 121 -6.31 8.49 -4.19
N ALA A 122 -6.40 9.03 -5.40
CA ALA A 122 -7.62 9.68 -5.88
C ALA A 122 -8.80 8.70 -6.06
N ALA A 123 -8.53 7.40 -6.19
CA ALA A 123 -9.56 6.36 -6.25
C ALA A 123 -10.07 5.95 -4.86
N VAL A 124 -9.46 6.44 -3.77
CA VAL A 124 -9.94 6.19 -2.41
C VAL A 124 -11.04 7.20 -2.07
N ASP A 125 -12.27 6.72 -1.89
CA ASP A 125 -13.44 7.59 -1.68
C ASP A 125 -13.41 8.33 -0.35
N LYS A 126 -13.11 7.61 0.75
CA LYS A 126 -13.09 8.19 2.11
C LYS A 126 -11.89 9.12 2.27
N VAL A 127 -12.16 10.39 2.60
CA VAL A 127 -11.12 11.42 2.75
C VAL A 127 -10.11 11.03 3.83
N GLU A 128 -10.60 10.51 4.97
CA GLU A 128 -9.75 10.11 6.09
C GLU A 128 -8.80 8.96 5.72
N ALA A 129 -9.30 7.97 4.95
CA ALA A 129 -8.48 6.87 4.46
C ALA A 129 -7.46 7.37 3.43
N ARG A 130 -7.86 8.27 2.53
CA ARG A 130 -6.98 8.88 1.54
C ARG A 130 -5.84 9.65 2.19
N ASP A 131 -6.15 10.49 3.19
CA ASP A 131 -5.16 11.26 3.94
C ASP A 131 -4.21 10.35 4.73
N PHE A 132 -4.73 9.27 5.30
CA PHE A 132 -3.93 8.25 5.95
C PHE A 132 -2.95 7.61 4.98
N TYR A 133 -3.43 7.06 3.84
CA TYR A 133 -2.57 6.42 2.84
C TYR A 133 -1.54 7.38 2.26
N LEU A 134 -1.90 8.64 2.01
CA LEU A 134 -0.97 9.68 1.57
C LEU A 134 0.13 9.89 2.61
N SER A 135 -0.24 10.06 3.88
CA SER A 135 0.70 10.27 4.98
C SER A 135 1.64 9.09 5.15
N GLU A 136 1.11 7.85 5.12
CA GLU A 136 1.91 6.64 5.28
C GLU A 136 2.82 6.37 4.08
N ALA A 137 2.33 6.57 2.85
CA ALA A 137 3.15 6.43 1.64
C ALA A 137 4.38 7.35 1.67
N VAL A 138 4.22 8.60 2.15
CA VAL A 138 5.34 9.55 2.30
C VAL A 138 6.28 9.12 3.41
N LYS A 139 5.76 8.78 4.58
CA LYS A 139 6.56 8.48 5.78
C LYS A 139 7.32 7.16 5.64
N CYS A 140 6.67 6.14 5.08
CA CYS A 140 7.25 4.80 4.89
C CYS A 140 7.93 4.63 3.53
N LYS A 141 7.90 5.67 2.67
CA LYS A 141 8.46 5.64 1.32
C LYS A 141 7.91 4.45 0.50
N TRP A 142 6.61 4.21 0.60
CA TRP A 142 5.98 3.13 -0.15
C TRP A 142 6.18 3.30 -1.64
N SER A 143 6.46 2.20 -2.31
CA SER A 143 6.37 2.14 -3.76
C SER A 143 4.90 2.19 -4.22
N VAL A 144 4.67 2.43 -5.50
CA VAL A 144 3.31 2.39 -6.07
C VAL A 144 2.64 1.03 -5.81
N ARG A 145 3.41 -0.07 -5.87
CA ARG A 145 2.91 -1.42 -5.61
C ARG A 145 2.57 -1.64 -4.14
N ASP A 146 3.39 -1.12 -3.23
CA ASP A 146 3.11 -1.21 -1.80
C ASP A 146 1.84 -0.43 -1.45
N LEU A 147 1.72 0.81 -1.96
CA LEU A 147 0.50 1.61 -1.77
C LEU A 147 -0.74 0.90 -2.34
N GLN A 148 -0.65 0.36 -3.55
CA GLN A 148 -1.74 -0.38 -4.17
C GLN A 148 -2.15 -1.57 -3.29
N ARG A 149 -1.19 -2.40 -2.86
CA ARG A 149 -1.46 -3.52 -1.95
C ARG A 149 -2.13 -3.07 -0.66
N GLN A 150 -1.65 -1.99 -0.03
CA GLN A 150 -2.23 -1.50 1.22
C GLN A 150 -3.67 -0.99 1.05
N ILE A 151 -3.99 -0.40 -0.09
CA ILE A 151 -5.38 -0.02 -0.43
C ILE A 151 -6.24 -1.26 -0.68
N GLU A 152 -5.77 -2.21 -1.50
CA GLU A 152 -6.48 -3.44 -1.85
C GLU A 152 -6.75 -4.34 -0.63
N THR A 153 -5.79 -4.43 0.29
CA THR A 153 -5.94 -5.17 1.56
C THR A 153 -6.62 -4.36 2.65
N GLN A 154 -7.17 -3.20 2.34
CA GLN A 154 -7.89 -2.35 3.29
C GLN A 154 -7.14 -2.06 4.60
N PHE A 155 -5.85 -1.75 4.47
CA PHE A 155 -4.96 -1.53 5.62
C PHE A 155 -5.51 -0.51 6.62
N TYR A 156 -6.06 0.62 6.13
CA TYR A 156 -6.70 1.63 6.99
C TYR A 156 -7.89 1.06 7.76
N GLN A 157 -8.76 0.31 7.11
CA GLN A 157 -9.95 -0.28 7.72
C GLN A 157 -9.57 -1.34 8.77
N ARG A 158 -8.56 -2.16 8.47
CA ARG A 158 -8.03 -3.17 9.41
C ARG A 158 -7.39 -2.51 10.64
N LEU A 159 -6.71 -1.38 10.45
CA LEU A 159 -6.14 -0.62 11.55
C LEU A 159 -7.24 -0.08 12.48
N ILE A 160 -8.32 0.49 11.93
CA ILE A 160 -9.41 1.05 12.73
C ILE A 160 -10.35 -0.01 13.31
N ALA A 161 -10.38 -1.23 12.76
CA ALA A 161 -11.24 -2.31 13.26
C ALA A 161 -10.92 -2.70 14.70
N ASN A 162 -9.70 -2.50 15.15
CA ASN A 162 -9.28 -2.71 16.55
C ASN A 162 -9.68 -1.57 17.51
N HIS A 163 -10.23 -0.47 16.98
CA HIS A 163 -10.71 0.65 17.77
C HIS A 163 -12.23 0.55 17.96
N VAL A 164 -12.66 0.50 19.22
CA VAL A 164 -14.11 0.49 19.58
C VAL A 164 -14.80 1.79 19.16
N ASP A 165 -14.05 2.87 18.94
CA ASP A 165 -14.58 4.18 18.59
C ASP A 165 -14.08 4.64 17.20
N LEU A 166 -14.91 4.41 16.19
CA LEU A 166 -14.68 4.83 14.81
C LEU A 166 -14.51 6.36 14.64
N SER A 167 -14.99 7.17 15.60
CA SER A 167 -14.81 8.62 15.59
C SER A 167 -13.35 9.03 15.81
N SER A 168 -12.53 8.11 16.31
CA SER A 168 -11.10 8.31 16.60
C SER A 168 -10.19 8.07 15.39
N ALA A 169 -10.66 7.43 14.32
CA ALA A 169 -9.83 7.05 13.17
C ALA A 169 -9.10 8.24 12.52
N GLY A 170 -9.79 9.38 12.37
CA GLY A 170 -9.15 10.61 11.88
C GLY A 170 -8.18 11.25 12.89
N LYS A 171 -8.25 10.85 14.16
CA LYS A 171 -7.39 11.36 15.24
C LYS A 171 -6.11 10.53 15.41
N LEU A 172 -6.04 9.30 14.91
CA LEU A 172 -4.83 8.45 14.92
C LEU A 172 -3.62 9.17 14.30
N VAL A 173 -3.85 9.88 13.21
CA VAL A 173 -2.80 10.67 12.51
C VAL A 173 -2.34 11.87 13.35
N LYS A 174 -3.18 12.36 14.30
CA LYS A 174 -2.94 13.57 15.11
C LYS A 174 -2.55 13.26 16.56
N ARG A 175 -2.66 12.00 17.03
CA ARG A 175 -2.26 11.63 18.38
C ARG A 175 -0.74 11.62 18.52
N GLY A 176 -0.24 12.40 19.49
CA GLY A 176 1.19 12.42 19.82
C GLY A 176 1.68 11.17 20.58
N LYS A 177 0.77 10.29 21.06
CA LYS A 177 1.08 9.08 21.82
C LYS A 177 0.52 7.87 21.06
N VAL A 178 1.40 6.93 20.72
CA VAL A 178 1.05 5.66 20.06
C VAL A 178 0.66 4.65 21.14
N GLU A 179 -0.52 4.06 21.03
CA GLU A 179 -0.99 2.97 21.89
C GLU A 179 -0.73 1.61 21.21
N ALA A 180 -0.72 0.51 22.00
CA ALA A 180 -0.48 -0.83 21.48
C ALA A 180 -1.47 -1.21 20.37
N ARG A 181 -2.74 -0.83 20.51
CA ARG A 181 -3.78 -1.05 19.50
C ARG A 181 -3.56 -0.30 18.18
N ASP A 182 -2.78 0.79 18.20
CA ASP A 182 -2.46 1.56 17.00
C ASP A 182 -1.40 0.87 16.12
N ILE A 183 -0.77 -0.18 16.64
CA ILE A 183 0.30 -0.92 15.98
C ILE A 183 -0.19 -2.26 15.43
N VAL A 184 -1.23 -2.83 16.05
CA VAL A 184 -1.73 -4.17 15.71
C VAL A 184 -2.83 -4.08 14.66
N HIS A 185 -2.62 -4.77 13.54
CA HIS A 185 -3.61 -4.87 12.45
C HIS A 185 -4.34 -6.21 12.51
N SER A 186 -5.66 -6.20 12.38
CA SER A 186 -6.47 -7.41 12.36
C SER A 186 -7.58 -7.29 11.30
N PRO A 187 -7.75 -8.31 10.44
CA PRO A 187 -6.88 -9.47 10.28
C PRO A 187 -5.54 -9.11 9.63
N ALA A 188 -4.51 -9.95 9.85
CA ALA A 188 -3.24 -9.83 9.15
C ALA A 188 -3.34 -10.53 7.77
N ILE A 189 -2.81 -9.93 6.72
CA ILE A 189 -2.86 -10.48 5.35
C ILE A 189 -1.46 -10.97 4.97
N LEU A 190 -1.29 -12.28 4.91
CA LEU A 190 -0.01 -12.96 4.73
C LEU A 190 0.11 -13.68 3.37
N GLU A 191 -0.62 -13.25 2.35
CA GLU A 191 -0.64 -13.85 1.01
C GLU A 191 0.75 -13.91 0.36
N PHE A 192 1.61 -12.98 0.73
CA PHE A 192 3.00 -12.90 0.24
C PHE A 192 3.90 -14.03 0.77
N ALA A 193 3.49 -14.74 1.82
CA ALA A 193 4.24 -15.88 2.36
C ALA A 193 4.32 -17.03 1.35
N GLY A 194 3.42 -17.07 0.35
CA GLY A 194 3.43 -18.03 -0.74
C GLY A 194 3.06 -19.45 -0.28
N ILE A 195 2.26 -19.56 0.78
CA ILE A 195 1.88 -20.82 1.43
C ILE A 195 0.52 -21.24 0.91
N SER A 196 0.39 -22.53 0.54
CA SER A 196 -0.91 -23.10 0.19
C SER A 196 -1.76 -23.30 1.45
N PRO A 197 -3.02 -22.83 1.47
CA PRO A 197 -3.90 -22.98 2.64
C PRO A 197 -4.30 -24.42 2.96
N ALA A 198 -4.08 -25.37 2.05
CA ALA A 198 -4.60 -26.73 2.18
C ALA A 198 -3.89 -27.54 3.28
N GLU A 199 -2.56 -27.47 3.33
CA GLU A 199 -1.75 -28.16 4.37
C GLU A 199 -0.44 -27.42 4.57
N TYR A 200 -0.20 -26.89 5.76
CA TYR A 200 1.08 -26.26 6.15
C TYR A 200 1.30 -26.39 7.65
N LYS A 201 2.57 -26.28 8.07
CA LYS A 201 3.01 -26.29 9.46
C LYS A 201 3.42 -24.89 9.92
N GLU A 202 3.47 -24.68 11.21
CA GLU A 202 3.96 -23.42 11.80
C GLU A 202 5.33 -23.02 11.25
N LYS A 203 6.21 -24.01 11.06
CA LYS A 203 7.55 -23.81 10.48
C LYS A 203 7.49 -23.27 9.04
N ASP A 204 6.57 -23.76 8.21
CA ASP A 204 6.41 -23.30 6.82
C ASP A 204 5.94 -21.84 6.79
N LEU A 205 5.04 -21.48 7.72
CA LEU A 205 4.57 -20.10 7.89
C LEU A 205 5.71 -19.20 8.33
N GLN A 206 6.48 -19.60 9.32
CA GLN A 206 7.62 -18.84 9.80
C GLN A 206 8.66 -18.62 8.69
N GLU A 207 9.08 -19.68 8.00
CA GLU A 207 10.02 -19.59 6.89
C GLU A 207 9.51 -18.67 5.76
N GLY A 208 8.22 -18.73 5.45
CA GLY A 208 7.58 -17.85 4.47
C GLY A 208 7.61 -16.38 4.88
N LEU A 209 7.34 -16.08 6.16
CA LEU A 209 7.38 -14.71 6.69
C LEU A 209 8.80 -14.15 6.71
N VAL A 210 9.78 -14.95 7.14
CA VAL A 210 11.18 -14.56 7.17
C VAL A 210 11.73 -14.36 5.76
N LYS A 211 11.44 -15.26 4.82
CA LYS A 211 11.82 -15.13 3.41
C LYS A 211 11.28 -13.84 2.77
N HIS A 212 10.12 -13.39 3.20
CA HIS A 212 9.48 -12.18 2.72
C HIS A 212 9.38 -11.08 3.79
N LEU A 213 10.40 -11.00 4.66
CA LEU A 213 10.42 -10.13 5.84
C LEU A 213 10.05 -8.67 5.53
N SER A 214 10.53 -8.12 4.42
CA SER A 214 10.20 -6.74 4.02
C SER A 214 8.70 -6.53 3.80
N LYS A 215 8.00 -7.51 3.22
CA LYS A 215 6.54 -7.48 3.04
C LYS A 215 5.80 -7.68 4.37
N PHE A 216 6.33 -8.58 5.22
CA PHE A 216 5.78 -8.78 6.56
C PHE A 216 5.91 -7.51 7.41
N MET A 217 7.05 -6.83 7.36
CA MET A 217 7.22 -5.55 8.06
C MET A 217 6.29 -4.46 7.51
N LEU A 218 5.99 -4.44 6.21
CA LEU A 218 4.97 -3.55 5.65
C LEU A 218 3.56 -3.87 6.16
N GLU A 219 3.25 -5.16 6.35
CA GLU A 219 1.98 -5.60 6.94
C GLU A 219 1.88 -5.22 8.42
N LEU A 220 2.96 -5.36 9.18
CA LEU A 220 3.01 -4.91 10.57
C LEU A 220 2.89 -3.39 10.71
N GLY A 221 3.28 -2.62 9.69
CA GLY A 221 3.24 -1.17 9.71
C GLY A 221 4.56 -0.51 10.10
N ARG A 222 4.47 0.67 10.71
CA ARG A 222 5.64 1.53 10.95
C ARG A 222 6.40 1.21 12.23
N GLY A 223 7.70 1.44 12.16
CA GLY A 223 8.55 1.46 13.34
C GLY A 223 9.11 0.11 13.77
N PHE A 224 8.78 -0.97 13.05
CA PHE A 224 9.26 -2.29 13.38
C PHE A 224 10.70 -2.53 12.92
N ALA A 225 11.51 -3.10 13.80
CA ALA A 225 12.83 -3.64 13.53
C ALA A 225 12.87 -5.07 14.04
N LEU A 226 13.23 -6.04 13.21
CA LEU A 226 13.41 -7.43 13.63
C LEU A 226 14.64 -7.50 14.55
N VAL A 227 14.44 -8.02 15.75
CA VAL A 227 15.51 -8.25 16.72
C VAL A 227 16.04 -9.67 16.59
N ARG A 228 15.13 -10.65 16.57
CA ARG A 228 15.50 -12.07 16.50
C ARG A 228 14.33 -12.95 16.06
N GLU A 229 14.68 -14.02 15.35
CA GLU A 229 13.82 -15.16 15.06
C GLU A 229 14.09 -16.26 16.09
N GLN A 230 13.08 -17.07 16.41
CA GLN A 230 13.16 -18.18 17.37
C GLN A 230 13.89 -17.75 18.64
N CYS A 231 13.39 -16.66 19.25
CA CYS A 231 14.05 -16.05 20.38
C CYS A 231 13.92 -16.93 21.64
N PRO A 232 15.01 -17.48 22.20
CA PRO A 232 14.95 -18.28 23.42
C PRO A 232 14.61 -17.40 24.62
N ILE A 233 13.70 -17.88 25.45
CA ILE A 233 13.24 -17.25 26.69
C ILE A 233 13.49 -18.30 27.79
N GLN A 234 14.45 -18.04 28.66
CA GLN A 234 14.77 -18.95 29.74
C GLN A 234 14.07 -18.56 31.03
N ILE A 235 13.21 -19.45 31.54
CA ILE A 235 12.46 -19.24 32.77
C ILE A 235 12.72 -20.45 33.68
N GLY A 236 13.49 -20.23 34.73
CA GLY A 236 13.96 -21.33 35.60
C GLY A 236 14.80 -22.33 34.82
N SER A 237 14.39 -23.60 34.84
CA SER A 237 15.06 -24.69 34.12
C SER A 237 14.55 -24.90 32.70
N GLU A 238 13.47 -24.24 32.29
CA GLU A 238 12.81 -24.43 30.99
C GLU A 238 13.20 -23.32 30.00
N THR A 239 13.34 -23.72 28.74
CA THR A 239 13.61 -22.81 27.64
C THR A 239 12.42 -22.83 26.68
N TYR A 240 11.81 -21.70 26.53
CA TYR A 240 10.72 -21.43 25.55
C TYR A 240 11.29 -20.70 24.35
N HIS A 241 10.54 -20.66 23.26
CA HIS A 241 10.95 -19.94 22.05
C HIS A 241 9.79 -19.09 21.56
N CYS A 242 10.03 -17.79 21.43
CA CYS A 242 9.12 -16.89 20.74
C CYS A 242 9.50 -16.87 19.25
N ASP A 243 8.54 -17.03 18.34
CA ASP A 243 8.83 -17.18 16.91
C ASP A 243 9.51 -15.96 16.32
N LEU A 244 8.98 -14.77 16.57
CA LEU A 244 9.52 -13.53 16.05
C LEU A 244 9.54 -12.46 17.14
N LEU A 245 10.68 -11.85 17.35
CA LEU A 245 10.87 -10.73 18.24
C LEU A 245 11.20 -9.48 17.45
N PHE A 246 10.38 -8.45 17.61
CA PHE A 246 10.59 -7.12 17.06
C PHE A 246 10.77 -6.09 18.16
N TYR A 247 11.37 -4.96 17.82
CA TYR A 247 11.28 -3.72 18.57
C TYR A 247 10.62 -2.66 17.73
N ASN A 248 9.60 -1.99 18.27
CA ASN A 248 8.97 -0.86 17.61
C ASN A 248 9.51 0.44 18.18
N PHE A 249 10.32 1.15 17.39
CA PHE A 249 11.01 2.37 17.84
C PHE A 249 10.08 3.59 17.95
N ILE A 250 8.87 3.56 17.38
CA ILE A 250 7.87 4.62 17.51
C ILE A 250 7.12 4.45 18.83
N ALA A 251 6.66 3.24 19.11
CA ALA A 251 6.00 2.90 20.36
C ALA A 251 7.00 2.67 21.50
N ARG A 252 8.30 2.52 21.20
CA ARG A 252 9.37 2.25 22.16
C ARG A 252 9.05 1.04 23.02
N CYS A 253 8.79 -0.10 22.39
CA CYS A 253 8.49 -1.34 23.09
C CYS A 253 8.91 -2.56 22.26
N PHE A 254 9.15 -3.67 22.95
CA PHE A 254 9.28 -4.97 22.33
C PHE A 254 7.92 -5.46 21.83
N VAL A 255 7.93 -6.15 20.69
CA VAL A 255 6.74 -6.80 20.13
C VAL A 255 7.09 -8.27 19.88
N LEU A 256 6.43 -9.13 20.63
CA LEU A 256 6.58 -10.57 20.56
C LEU A 256 5.46 -11.14 19.69
N ILE A 257 5.81 -11.96 18.72
CA ILE A 257 4.86 -12.59 17.81
C ILE A 257 5.04 -14.10 17.86
N ASP A 258 3.96 -14.80 18.14
CA ASP A 258 3.89 -16.26 18.13
C ASP A 258 2.90 -16.70 17.05
N LEU A 259 3.30 -17.70 16.24
CA LEU A 259 2.56 -18.17 15.08
C LEU A 259 1.84 -19.47 15.44
N LYS A 260 0.57 -19.58 15.09
CA LYS A 260 -0.22 -20.80 15.32
C LYS A 260 -0.95 -21.23 14.06
N VAL A 261 -0.84 -22.51 13.74
CA VAL A 261 -1.66 -23.12 12.71
C VAL A 261 -2.96 -23.60 13.34
N GLY A 262 -4.08 -23.02 12.89
CA GLY A 262 -5.37 -23.31 13.46
C GLY A 262 -5.88 -22.22 14.41
N LYS A 263 -6.78 -22.65 15.30
CA LYS A 263 -7.48 -21.77 16.23
C LYS A 263 -6.60 -21.42 17.42
N VAL A 264 -6.52 -20.13 17.76
CA VAL A 264 -5.84 -19.66 18.96
C VAL A 264 -6.55 -20.21 20.21
N THR A 265 -5.78 -20.83 21.11
CA THR A 265 -6.29 -21.44 22.34
C THR A 265 -5.92 -20.61 23.57
N PRO A 266 -6.61 -20.83 24.73
CA PRO A 266 -6.24 -20.18 25.98
C PRO A 266 -4.79 -20.49 26.42
N GLN A 267 -4.25 -21.66 26.02
CA GLN A 267 -2.87 -22.05 26.31
C GLN A 267 -1.88 -21.16 25.53
N ASP A 268 -2.16 -20.86 24.26
CA ASP A 268 -1.30 -19.97 23.45
C ASP A 268 -1.28 -18.56 24.02
N ILE A 269 -2.43 -18.08 24.50
CA ILE A 269 -2.56 -16.79 25.19
C ILE A 269 -1.74 -16.79 26.48
N GLY A 270 -1.86 -17.85 27.28
CA GLY A 270 -1.08 -18.00 28.53
C GLY A 270 0.43 -18.06 28.28
N GLN A 271 0.87 -18.72 27.21
CA GLN A 271 2.26 -18.76 26.79
C GLN A 271 2.75 -17.36 26.42
N MET A 272 1.99 -16.60 25.62
CA MET A 272 2.35 -15.23 25.26
C MET A 272 2.34 -14.28 26.47
N GLN A 273 1.44 -14.46 27.44
CA GLN A 273 1.49 -13.73 28.72
C GLN A 273 2.81 -13.95 29.45
N LEU A 274 3.26 -15.23 29.52
CA LEU A 274 4.54 -15.58 30.14
C LEU A 274 5.70 -14.87 29.45
N TYR A 275 5.74 -14.89 28.12
CA TYR A 275 6.77 -14.20 27.33
C TYR A 275 6.74 -12.69 27.56
N LYS A 276 5.57 -12.09 27.51
CA LYS A 276 5.38 -10.66 27.75
C LYS A 276 5.88 -10.26 29.15
N HIS A 277 5.51 -11.01 30.19
CA HIS A 277 5.93 -10.72 31.56
C HIS A 277 7.45 -10.90 31.75
N TYR A 278 8.09 -11.88 31.06
CA TYR A 278 9.53 -12.01 31.06
C TYR A 278 10.20 -10.76 30.47
N TYR A 279 9.75 -10.32 29.30
CA TYR A 279 10.29 -9.11 28.66
C TYR A 279 10.06 -7.85 29.48
N GLU A 280 8.91 -7.74 30.13
CA GLU A 280 8.56 -6.60 30.99
C GLU A 280 9.49 -6.50 32.23
N ARG A 281 9.90 -7.63 32.79
CA ARG A 281 10.70 -7.67 34.00
C ARG A 281 12.21 -7.66 33.76
N GLU A 282 12.64 -8.35 32.70
CA GLU A 282 14.08 -8.66 32.52
C GLU A 282 14.70 -7.89 31.34
N MET A 283 13.92 -7.48 30.35
CA MET A 283 14.46 -7.01 29.07
C MET A 283 14.14 -5.54 28.74
N MET A 284 13.23 -4.89 29.46
CA MET A 284 12.88 -3.49 29.21
C MET A 284 14.03 -2.56 29.60
N ASN A 285 14.29 -1.57 28.74
CA ASN A 285 15.19 -0.47 29.07
C ASN A 285 14.43 0.68 29.76
N PRO A 286 15.14 1.53 30.52
CA PRO A 286 14.52 2.75 31.06
C PRO A 286 13.91 3.63 29.96
N GLY A 287 12.63 3.85 30.07
CA GLY A 287 11.84 4.65 29.11
C GLY A 287 11.17 3.85 27.99
N ASP A 288 11.29 2.53 27.99
CA ASP A 288 10.46 1.67 27.14
C ASP A 288 9.03 1.60 27.70
N ASN A 289 8.07 1.44 26.80
CA ASN A 289 6.70 1.08 27.17
C ASN A 289 6.58 -0.43 27.33
N PRO A 290 5.55 -0.91 28.05
CA PRO A 290 5.32 -2.34 28.24
C PRO A 290 5.28 -3.11 26.91
N PRO A 291 5.84 -4.32 26.85
CA PRO A 291 5.89 -5.11 25.64
C PRO A 291 4.50 -5.50 25.14
N ILE A 292 4.41 -5.70 23.83
CA ILE A 292 3.20 -6.12 23.13
C ILE A 292 3.36 -7.59 22.74
N GLY A 293 2.36 -8.41 23.08
CA GLY A 293 2.27 -9.81 22.67
C GLY A 293 1.21 -9.96 21.56
N ILE A 294 1.54 -10.65 20.49
CA ILE A 294 0.63 -10.95 19.37
C ILE A 294 0.68 -12.45 19.11
N VAL A 295 -0.47 -13.11 19.25
CA VAL A 295 -0.64 -14.49 18.78
C VAL A 295 -1.36 -14.45 17.44
N LEU A 296 -0.69 -14.91 16.38
CA LEU A 296 -1.25 -15.00 15.04
C LEU A 296 -1.80 -16.40 14.80
N GLY A 297 -3.13 -16.55 14.66
CA GLY A 297 -3.78 -17.80 14.33
C GLY A 297 -4.55 -17.75 13.02
N SER A 298 -4.74 -18.88 12.33
CA SER A 298 -5.57 -18.92 11.13
C SER A 298 -7.07 -18.80 11.47
N ASP A 299 -7.43 -19.07 12.71
CA ASP A 299 -8.77 -18.87 13.25
C ASP A 299 -8.73 -18.41 14.70
N ARG A 300 -9.81 -17.77 15.18
CA ARG A 300 -9.95 -17.33 16.56
C ARG A 300 -11.40 -17.49 17.03
N ASP A 301 -11.57 -17.86 18.28
CA ASP A 301 -12.87 -17.83 18.96
C ASP A 301 -12.99 -16.56 19.80
N GLU A 302 -13.82 -15.63 19.36
CA GLU A 302 -13.98 -14.35 20.04
C GLU A 302 -14.48 -14.50 21.49
N ALA A 303 -15.30 -15.52 21.75
CA ALA A 303 -15.78 -15.81 23.10
C ALA A 303 -14.62 -16.29 23.99
N VAL A 304 -13.82 -17.24 23.50
CA VAL A 304 -12.64 -17.75 24.25
C VAL A 304 -11.66 -16.63 24.54
N ILE A 305 -11.35 -15.80 23.52
CA ILE A 305 -10.44 -14.67 23.67
C ILE A 305 -10.96 -13.66 24.70
N ARG A 306 -12.25 -13.31 24.63
CA ARG A 306 -12.89 -12.38 25.57
C ARG A 306 -12.79 -12.83 27.04
N TYR A 307 -12.97 -14.14 27.28
CA TYR A 307 -12.88 -14.68 28.64
C TYR A 307 -11.45 -14.96 29.10
N THR A 308 -10.50 -15.08 28.16
CA THR A 308 -9.08 -15.38 28.48
C THR A 308 -8.27 -14.10 28.67
N LEU A 309 -8.56 -13.06 27.86
CA LEU A 309 -7.90 -11.76 27.99
C LEU A 309 -8.63 -10.91 29.05
N ASN A 310 -7.93 -10.61 30.15
CA ASN A 310 -8.41 -9.69 31.16
C ASN A 310 -8.43 -8.26 30.65
N GLU A 311 -9.39 -7.43 31.12
CA GLU A 311 -9.49 -6.00 30.80
C GLU A 311 -8.20 -5.20 31.11
N HIS A 312 -7.36 -5.72 32.01
CA HIS A 312 -6.08 -5.13 32.38
C HIS A 312 -4.93 -5.48 31.42
N GLU A 313 -5.11 -6.45 30.53
CA GLU A 313 -4.08 -6.88 29.56
C GLU A 313 -4.21 -6.17 28.21
N ARG A 314 -4.02 -4.86 28.22
CA ARG A 314 -4.20 -3.99 27.04
C ARG A 314 -3.16 -4.21 25.92
N ASN A 315 -2.09 -4.96 26.19
CA ASN A 315 -0.96 -5.15 25.28
C ASN A 315 -0.84 -6.61 24.81
N LEU A 316 -1.90 -7.40 24.86
CA LEU A 316 -1.95 -8.76 24.33
C LEU A 316 -3.08 -8.89 23.33
N PHE A 317 -2.74 -9.41 22.13
CA PHE A 317 -3.66 -9.49 21.00
C PHE A 317 -3.64 -10.89 20.40
N ALA A 318 -4.82 -11.46 20.19
CA ALA A 318 -5.01 -12.61 19.32
C ALA A 318 -5.50 -12.11 17.97
N VAL A 319 -4.71 -12.29 16.94
CA VAL A 319 -4.95 -11.76 15.60
C VAL A 319 -5.21 -12.91 14.63
N LYS A 320 -6.30 -12.84 13.87
CA LYS A 320 -6.55 -13.76 12.77
C LYS A 320 -5.70 -13.36 11.59
N TYR A 321 -5.04 -14.35 10.94
CA TYR A 321 -4.36 -14.11 9.68
C TYR A 321 -5.06 -14.82 8.51
N HIS A 322 -4.86 -14.27 7.32
CA HIS A 322 -5.29 -14.86 6.07
C HIS A 322 -4.07 -15.10 5.17
N LEU A 323 -3.91 -16.33 4.68
CA LEU A 323 -2.88 -16.67 3.70
C LEU A 323 -3.28 -16.30 2.27
N ASN A 324 -4.54 -15.97 2.06
CA ASN A 324 -5.10 -15.44 0.82
C ASN A 324 -5.64 -14.03 1.07
N LEU A 325 -5.91 -13.31 -0.01
CA LEU A 325 -6.62 -12.03 0.04
C LEU A 325 -7.97 -12.15 0.80
N PRO A 326 -8.44 -11.06 1.42
CA PRO A 326 -9.50 -11.03 2.44
C PRO A 326 -10.81 -11.74 2.06
N THR A 327 -11.64 -11.98 3.05
CA THR A 327 -12.90 -12.72 2.97
C THR A 327 -13.83 -12.23 1.85
N VAL A 328 -14.69 -13.15 1.37
CA VAL A 328 -15.64 -12.88 0.27
C VAL A 328 -16.49 -11.62 0.52
N GLU A 329 -16.81 -11.30 1.76
CA GLU A 329 -17.63 -10.13 2.13
C GLU A 329 -16.84 -8.81 2.11
N GLU A 330 -15.59 -8.83 2.54
CA GLU A 330 -14.68 -7.68 2.45
C GLU A 330 -14.29 -7.40 1.01
N LEU A 331 -14.00 -8.47 0.24
CA LEU A 331 -13.82 -8.41 -1.21
C LEU A 331 -15.09 -8.03 -1.95
N GLN A 332 -16.28 -8.41 -1.49
CA GLN A 332 -17.54 -8.04 -2.15
C GLN A 332 -17.80 -6.54 -2.09
N MET A 333 -17.51 -5.87 -0.99
CA MET A 333 -17.64 -4.41 -0.92
C MET A 333 -16.65 -3.70 -1.86
N GLU A 334 -15.44 -4.22 -2.00
CA GLU A 334 -14.42 -3.69 -2.90
C GLU A 334 -14.71 -4.04 -4.35
N LEU A 335 -15.09 -5.31 -4.62
CA LEU A 335 -15.54 -5.77 -5.95
C LEU A 335 -16.80 -5.04 -6.43
N MET A 336 -17.72 -4.68 -5.53
CA MET A 336 -18.88 -3.85 -5.90
C MET A 336 -18.45 -2.44 -6.32
N ARG A 337 -17.42 -1.88 -5.70
CA ARG A 337 -16.86 -0.57 -6.06
C ARG A 337 -16.08 -0.64 -7.37
N GLU A 338 -15.18 -1.62 -7.51
CA GLU A 338 -14.44 -1.84 -8.76
C GLU A 338 -15.41 -2.17 -9.89
N ARG A 339 -16.44 -2.97 -9.62
CA ARG A 339 -17.46 -3.32 -10.60
C ARG A 339 -18.28 -2.11 -11.02
N ALA A 340 -18.68 -1.24 -10.09
CA ALA A 340 -19.34 0.02 -10.41
C ALA A 340 -18.43 0.93 -11.23
N ALA A 341 -17.15 1.02 -10.91
CA ALA A 341 -16.18 1.80 -11.68
C ALA A 341 -15.89 1.18 -13.07
N ILE A 342 -15.87 -0.16 -13.17
CA ILE A 342 -15.72 -0.88 -14.44
C ILE A 342 -16.99 -0.81 -15.27
N GLU A 343 -18.17 -0.93 -14.65
CA GLU A 343 -19.47 -0.79 -15.34
C GLU A 343 -19.67 0.65 -15.85
N GLU A 344 -19.26 1.66 -15.08
CA GLU A 344 -19.22 3.06 -15.53
C GLU A 344 -18.23 3.25 -16.68
N ALA A 345 -17.05 2.65 -16.61
CA ALA A 345 -16.06 2.67 -17.68
C ALA A 345 -16.51 1.87 -18.91
N MET A 346 -17.27 0.76 -18.73
CA MET A 346 -17.85 -0.03 -19.83
C MET A 346 -19.07 0.64 -20.42
N ALA A 347 -19.94 1.28 -19.65
CA ALA A 347 -21.06 2.09 -20.15
C ALA A 347 -20.54 3.26 -20.99
N LEU A 348 -19.42 3.85 -20.60
CA LEU A 348 -18.71 4.87 -21.39
C LEU A 348 -18.09 4.30 -22.69
N ARG A 349 -17.73 3.01 -22.72
CA ARG A 349 -17.24 2.31 -23.94
C ARG A 349 -18.35 1.80 -24.83
N ALA A 350 -19.54 1.51 -24.29
CA ALA A 350 -20.68 0.94 -25.00
C ALA A 350 -21.57 1.99 -25.68
N LEU A 351 -21.25 3.27 -25.55
CA LEU A 351 -21.91 4.30 -26.37
C LEU A 351 -21.60 4.02 -27.85
N PRO A 352 -22.64 3.80 -28.69
CA PRO A 352 -22.42 3.55 -30.11
C PRO A 352 -21.61 4.69 -30.70
N PRO A 353 -20.70 4.40 -31.65
CA PRO A 353 -20.00 5.46 -32.36
C PRO A 353 -21.03 6.41 -32.93
N PRO A 354 -20.77 7.75 -32.94
CA PRO A 354 -21.72 8.72 -33.48
C PRO A 354 -22.12 8.25 -34.87
N ALA A 355 -23.43 8.15 -35.10
CA ALA A 355 -23.98 7.72 -36.35
C ALA A 355 -23.32 8.52 -37.48
N THR A 356 -22.58 7.82 -38.33
CA THR A 356 -22.09 8.40 -39.59
C THR A 356 -23.31 8.97 -40.31
N PRO A 357 -23.30 10.24 -40.76
CA PRO A 357 -24.43 10.80 -41.49
C PRO A 357 -24.69 9.91 -42.71
N GLU A 358 -25.86 9.29 -42.75
CA GLU A 358 -26.31 8.54 -43.92
C GLU A 358 -26.25 9.45 -45.14
N THR A 359 -25.35 9.18 -46.04
CA THR A 359 -25.35 9.73 -47.39
C THR A 359 -26.67 9.29 -48.02
N LYS A 360 -27.63 10.22 -48.11
CA LYS A 360 -28.86 10.04 -48.85
C LYS A 360 -28.51 9.54 -50.26
N LYS A 361 -28.68 8.24 -50.53
CA LYS A 361 -28.66 7.69 -51.89
C LYS A 361 -29.77 8.41 -52.64
N LYS A 362 -29.38 9.26 -53.60
CA LYS A 362 -30.30 9.81 -54.59
C LYS A 362 -31.04 8.65 -55.24
N SER A 363 -32.35 8.58 -55.02
CA SER A 363 -33.24 7.66 -55.73
C SER A 363 -33.20 7.98 -57.24
N ALA A 364 -32.81 7.01 -58.05
CA ALA A 364 -32.87 7.07 -59.48
C ALA A 364 -34.33 7.20 -59.96
N PRO A 365 -34.63 7.99 -61.01
CA PRO A 365 -35.99 8.22 -61.47
C PRO A 365 -36.56 6.92 -62.06
N ARG A 366 -37.78 6.52 -61.59
CA ARG A 366 -38.59 5.43 -62.12
C ARG A 366 -38.95 5.71 -63.57
N LYS A 367 -38.52 4.89 -64.53
CA LYS A 367 -39.00 4.86 -65.88
C LYS A 367 -40.45 4.36 -65.88
N THR A 368 -41.38 5.20 -66.19
CA THR A 368 -42.74 4.84 -66.48
C THR A 368 -42.86 4.22 -67.90
N SER A 369 -43.11 2.92 -67.96
CA SER A 369 -43.50 2.22 -69.15
C SER A 369 -45.00 2.56 -69.42
N LYS A 370 -45.22 3.24 -70.47
CA LYS A 370 -46.58 3.37 -71.09
C LYS A 370 -46.81 2.10 -71.89
N GLU A 371 -47.71 1.23 -71.43
CA GLU A 371 -48.39 0.31 -72.30
C GLU A 371 -49.62 1.01 -72.86
N GLY A 372 -49.60 1.23 -74.15
CA GLY A 372 -50.76 1.65 -74.92
C GLY A 372 -51.47 0.45 -75.48
N LYS A 373 -52.73 0.36 -75.20
CA LYS A 373 -53.68 -0.50 -75.97
C LYS A 373 -54.01 0.14 -77.28
N ARG A 374 -53.85 -0.58 -78.20
CA ARG A 374 -54.35 -0.96 -79.52
C ARG A 374 -53.37 -0.86 -80.55
#